data_4caa131e3a2d7945f0a6774ca6242739
#
_entry.id   4caa131e3a2d7945f0a6774ca6242739
#
_cell.length_a   1.000
_cell.length_b   1.000
_cell.length_c   1.000
_cell.angle_alpha   90.00
_cell.angle_beta   90.00
_cell.angle_gamma   90.00
#
_symmetry.space_group_name_H-M   'P 1'
#
loop_
_entity.id
_entity.type
_entity.pdbx_description
1 polymer ?
#
loop_
_entity_poly.entity_id
_entity_poly.type
_entity_poly.pdbx_seq_one_letter_code
_entity_poly.pdbx_strand_id
1 'polypeptide(L)'
;VSLDVACTDGTKMEADANRYTFVWGKSIHTRISRIAEQLEEIWQYAESVTKQELRDSAPITYQDITPEKVEKALCQIDDALNGVDADRKMKAKVRRVRKSWPEQLRKYESQGKILDGRNSYSKTDNDATFMRMKEDHMRNGQLKPGYNPQISTNRQFILNYTIHQCAGDTSTYPLHMDNFHSLYGRYPDVSVCDAGYGSEENYLYAFRHGIETFIKYNNFHKEQKRNFRNDPFLSANFYYNEETDGMYCPMGQRMERLSDARRITDNGFVQTISRYRARNCKGCPLRCRCHRSRSERIVQVNHRLRKIKEREREKLLSDEGLKYRSQRPQDVEASRTTSTSRGSIFVGLRRLKLSSACWPLHIILQK
;
A
#
# COMPACT_ATOMS: atom_id res chain seq x y z
N VAL A 1 1.44 0.99 35.43
CA VAL A 1 0.95 0.56 34.12
C VAL A 1 1.88 -0.54 33.64
N SER A 2 1.34 -1.72 33.30
CA SER A 2 2.14 -2.81 32.75
C SER A 2 2.48 -2.54 31.31
N LEU A 3 3.70 -2.85 30.89
CA LEU A 3 4.18 -2.79 29.49
C LEU A 3 4.06 -4.15 28.78
N ASP A 4 3.53 -5.17 29.47
CA ASP A 4 3.54 -6.55 28.97
C ASP A 4 2.55 -6.76 27.83
N VAL A 5 1.41 -6.06 27.85
CA VAL A 5 0.37 -6.18 26.83
C VAL A 5 0.16 -4.83 26.14
N ALA A 6 0.22 -4.82 24.81
CA ALA A 6 -0.05 -3.66 23.99
C ALA A 6 -1.25 -3.92 23.06
N CYS A 7 -2.37 -3.24 23.33
CA CYS A 7 -3.55 -3.22 22.45
C CYS A 7 -3.38 -2.08 21.45
N THR A 8 -3.11 -2.42 20.18
CA THR A 8 -2.83 -1.42 19.15
C THR A 8 -4.01 -1.24 18.19
N ASP A 9 -4.32 0.01 17.88
CA ASP A 9 -5.28 0.40 16.83
C ASP A 9 -4.78 1.62 16.04
N GLY A 10 -5.12 1.64 14.76
CA GLY A 10 -4.92 2.78 13.89
C GLY A 10 -6.19 3.61 13.77
N THR A 11 -6.05 4.92 13.74
CA THR A 11 -7.14 5.83 13.40
C THR A 11 -6.73 6.72 12.24
N LYS A 12 -7.69 7.36 11.58
CA LYS A 12 -7.39 8.28 10.49
C LYS A 12 -7.84 9.67 10.88
N MET A 13 -6.90 10.62 10.83
CA MET A 13 -7.17 12.01 11.13
C MET A 13 -7.14 12.83 9.86
N GLU A 14 -8.18 13.62 9.63
CA GLU A 14 -8.24 14.55 8.50
C GLU A 14 -7.28 15.72 8.76
N ALA A 15 -6.47 16.05 7.74
CA ALA A 15 -5.62 17.22 7.75
C ALA A 15 -6.43 18.46 7.39
N ASP A 16 -6.05 19.61 7.96
CA ASP A 16 -6.57 20.91 7.51
C ASP A 16 -5.91 21.31 6.18
N ALA A 17 -6.36 20.65 5.13
CA ALA A 17 -5.81 20.80 3.80
C ALA A 17 -6.91 20.74 2.74
N ASN A 18 -6.68 21.47 1.63
CA ASN A 18 -7.64 21.52 0.54
C ASN A 18 -7.82 20.11 -0.09
N ARG A 19 -9.06 19.63 -0.12
CA ARG A 19 -9.43 18.31 -0.66
C ARG A 19 -9.31 18.21 -2.18
N TYR A 20 -9.26 19.33 -2.88
CA TYR A 20 -9.28 19.40 -4.34
C TYR A 20 -7.91 19.71 -4.96
N THR A 21 -6.92 20.04 -4.15
CA THR A 21 -5.56 20.32 -4.61
C THR A 21 -4.63 19.17 -4.23
N PHE A 22 -4.46 18.24 -5.15
CA PHE A 22 -3.70 17.00 -4.92
C PHE A 22 -2.67 16.75 -6.02
N VAL A 23 -1.70 15.92 -5.70
CA VAL A 23 -0.75 15.33 -6.63
C VAL A 23 -0.76 13.82 -6.44
N TRP A 24 -0.94 13.09 -7.55
CA TRP A 24 -0.91 11.63 -7.58
C TRP A 24 0.37 11.14 -8.24
N GLY A 25 1.10 10.24 -7.58
CA GLY A 25 2.32 9.63 -8.13
C GLY A 25 2.07 8.96 -9.49
N LYS A 26 0.98 8.18 -9.62
CA LYS A 26 0.60 7.58 -10.89
C LYS A 26 0.41 8.60 -12.03
N SER A 27 -0.11 9.78 -11.73
CA SER A 27 -0.28 10.83 -12.76
C SER A 27 1.06 11.39 -13.21
N ILE A 28 2.03 11.54 -12.30
CA ILE A 28 3.39 11.95 -12.63
C ILE A 28 4.02 10.92 -13.55
N HIS A 29 4.00 9.64 -13.17
CA HIS A 29 4.52 8.55 -13.99
C HIS A 29 3.93 8.55 -15.40
N THR A 30 2.60 8.62 -15.51
CA THR A 30 1.91 8.64 -16.82
C THR A 30 2.33 9.84 -17.67
N ARG A 31 2.54 11.02 -17.06
CA ARG A 31 2.95 12.23 -17.79
C ARG A 31 4.39 12.15 -18.25
N ILE A 32 5.29 11.63 -17.43
CA ILE A 32 6.69 11.41 -17.80
C ILE A 32 6.78 10.38 -18.93
N SER A 33 6.03 9.25 -18.84
CA SER A 33 5.98 8.26 -19.92
C SER A 33 5.52 8.85 -21.24
N ARG A 34 4.49 9.72 -21.22
CA ARG A 34 4.01 10.40 -22.42
C ARG A 34 5.04 11.36 -23.03
N ILE A 35 5.82 12.04 -22.20
CA ILE A 35 6.92 12.88 -22.68
C ILE A 35 7.97 12.02 -23.37
N ALA A 36 8.34 10.87 -22.78
CA ALA A 36 9.29 9.94 -23.37
C ALA A 36 8.81 9.39 -24.72
N GLU A 37 7.55 8.92 -24.79
CA GLU A 37 6.93 8.43 -26.02
C GLU A 37 6.89 9.50 -27.12
N GLN A 38 6.46 10.71 -26.79
CA GLN A 38 6.39 11.80 -27.75
C GLN A 38 7.76 12.31 -28.19
N LEU A 39 8.76 12.26 -27.32
CA LEU A 39 10.14 12.57 -27.68
C LEU A 39 10.69 11.57 -28.69
N GLU A 40 10.38 10.27 -28.47
CA GLU A 40 10.76 9.22 -29.38
C GLU A 40 10.12 9.38 -30.77
N GLU A 41 8.81 9.70 -30.82
CA GLU A 41 8.11 9.99 -32.09
C GLU A 41 8.74 11.18 -32.84
N ILE A 42 9.07 12.25 -32.15
CA ILE A 42 9.70 13.44 -32.74
C ILE A 42 11.10 13.09 -33.24
N TRP A 43 11.83 12.28 -32.50
CA TRP A 43 13.18 11.83 -32.85
C TRP A 43 13.16 10.99 -34.14
N GLN A 44 12.31 9.96 -34.20
CA GLN A 44 12.14 9.12 -35.39
C GLN A 44 11.73 9.93 -36.62
N TYR A 45 10.85 10.91 -36.43
CA TYR A 45 10.48 11.83 -37.53
C TYR A 45 11.69 12.62 -38.02
N ALA A 46 12.50 13.20 -37.12
CA ALA A 46 13.68 13.97 -37.51
C ALA A 46 14.68 13.12 -38.27
N GLU A 47 14.98 11.89 -37.80
CA GLU A 47 15.86 10.94 -38.51
C GLU A 47 15.31 10.57 -39.91
N SER A 48 13.99 10.37 -40.04
CA SER A 48 13.38 10.03 -41.34
C SER A 48 13.51 11.15 -42.36
N VAL A 49 13.42 12.40 -41.95
CA VAL A 49 13.48 13.58 -42.83
C VAL A 49 14.93 13.96 -43.14
N THR A 50 15.83 13.87 -42.15
CA THR A 50 17.25 14.21 -42.36
C THR A 50 18.03 13.11 -43.06
N LYS A 51 17.52 11.86 -43.06
CA LYS A 51 18.22 10.66 -43.52
C LYS A 51 19.57 10.44 -42.86
N GLN A 52 19.72 10.96 -41.64
CA GLN A 52 20.92 10.84 -40.80
C GLN A 52 20.52 10.26 -39.45
N GLU A 53 21.38 9.43 -38.92
CA GLU A 53 21.24 8.93 -37.54
C GLU A 53 21.68 10.06 -36.59
N LEU A 54 20.75 10.51 -35.74
CA LEU A 54 20.97 11.63 -34.83
C LEU A 54 21.42 11.19 -33.42
N ARG A 55 21.42 9.86 -33.18
CA ARG A 55 21.70 9.31 -31.86
C ARG A 55 23.14 8.85 -31.71
N ASP A 56 23.86 9.46 -30.78
CA ASP A 56 25.14 8.96 -30.27
C ASP A 56 24.98 7.92 -29.15
N SER A 57 23.76 7.71 -28.63
CA SER A 57 23.48 6.88 -27.44
C SER A 57 22.12 6.16 -27.54
N ALA A 58 21.90 5.15 -26.68
CA ALA A 58 20.65 4.40 -26.60
C ALA A 58 19.40 5.29 -26.43
N PRO A 59 18.21 4.82 -26.87
CA PRO A 59 16.96 5.57 -26.75
C PRO A 59 16.67 5.98 -25.31
N ILE A 60 16.16 7.20 -25.14
CA ILE A 60 15.79 7.72 -23.82
C ILE A 60 14.56 6.95 -23.33
N THR A 61 14.75 6.10 -22.32
CA THR A 61 13.64 5.37 -21.70
C THR A 61 13.05 6.18 -20.55
N TYR A 62 11.87 5.77 -20.06
CA TYR A 62 11.23 6.38 -18.90
C TYR A 62 12.16 6.46 -17.68
N GLN A 63 13.02 5.45 -17.48
CA GLN A 63 13.93 5.39 -16.33
C GLN A 63 15.10 6.36 -16.44
N ASP A 64 15.48 6.75 -17.67
CA ASP A 64 16.64 7.59 -17.96
C ASP A 64 16.30 9.03 -18.34
N ILE A 65 15.00 9.38 -18.37
CA ILE A 65 14.56 10.69 -18.80
C ILE A 65 14.83 11.76 -17.72
N THR A 66 15.69 12.69 -18.03
CA THR A 66 15.99 13.87 -17.18
C THR A 66 15.75 15.16 -17.96
N PRO A 67 15.50 16.30 -17.27
CA PRO A 67 15.32 17.57 -17.92
C PRO A 67 16.46 17.93 -18.88
N GLU A 68 17.71 17.66 -18.48
CA GLU A 68 18.93 17.98 -19.25
C GLU A 68 19.04 17.11 -20.49
N LYS A 69 18.74 15.80 -20.38
CA LYS A 69 18.74 14.88 -21.53
C LYS A 69 17.70 15.27 -22.55
N VAL A 70 16.48 15.64 -22.10
CA VAL A 70 15.39 16.08 -22.98
C VAL A 70 15.73 17.40 -23.65
N GLU A 71 16.32 18.33 -22.92
CA GLU A 71 16.75 19.63 -23.48
C GLU A 71 17.82 19.43 -24.56
N LYS A 72 18.84 18.60 -24.30
CA LYS A 72 19.89 18.26 -25.28
C LYS A 72 19.29 17.58 -26.53
N ALA A 73 18.43 16.59 -26.35
CA ALA A 73 17.77 15.88 -27.46
C ALA A 73 16.93 16.84 -28.31
N LEU A 74 16.16 17.71 -27.71
CA LEU A 74 15.34 18.68 -28.44
C LEU A 74 16.16 19.75 -29.14
N CYS A 75 17.34 20.13 -28.62
CA CYS A 75 18.29 20.98 -29.35
C CYS A 75 18.81 20.28 -30.61
N GLN A 76 19.28 19.04 -30.50
CA GLN A 76 19.77 18.27 -31.64
C GLN A 76 18.70 18.10 -32.72
N ILE A 77 17.46 17.82 -32.33
CA ILE A 77 16.33 17.71 -33.26
C ILE A 77 16.04 19.07 -33.94
N ASP A 78 16.01 20.19 -33.19
CA ASP A 78 15.72 21.51 -33.73
C ASP A 78 16.80 21.94 -34.74
N ASP A 79 18.07 21.71 -34.42
CA ASP A 79 19.20 22.00 -35.29
C ASP A 79 19.15 21.16 -36.58
N ALA A 80 18.87 19.86 -36.47
CA ALA A 80 18.72 18.97 -37.61
C ALA A 80 17.55 19.35 -38.55
N LEU A 81 16.42 19.75 -37.98
CA LEU A 81 15.24 20.16 -38.72
C LEU A 81 15.35 21.57 -39.37
N ASN A 82 16.22 22.42 -38.88
CA ASN A 82 16.44 23.75 -39.45
C ASN A 82 17.13 23.72 -40.81
N GLY A 83 17.95 22.69 -41.05
CA GLY A 83 18.65 22.49 -42.34
C GLY A 83 17.87 21.81 -43.46
N VAL A 84 16.64 21.38 -43.18
CA VAL A 84 15.84 20.50 -44.09
C VAL A 84 14.42 21.05 -44.26
N ASP A 85 13.81 20.77 -45.41
CA ASP A 85 12.39 21.09 -45.68
C ASP A 85 11.48 20.13 -44.92
N ALA A 86 11.29 20.39 -43.63
CA ALA A 86 10.45 19.61 -42.73
C ALA A 86 9.10 20.30 -42.47
N ASP A 87 8.07 19.50 -42.13
CA ASP A 87 6.71 20.01 -41.86
C ASP A 87 6.73 21.17 -40.86
N ARG A 88 6.13 22.28 -41.27
CA ARG A 88 6.00 23.51 -40.46
C ARG A 88 5.34 23.25 -39.11
N LYS A 89 4.36 22.33 -39.04
CA LYS A 89 3.67 21.96 -37.82
C LYS A 89 4.61 21.25 -36.86
N MET A 90 5.47 20.36 -37.37
CA MET A 90 6.44 19.63 -36.58
C MET A 90 7.53 20.57 -36.02
N LYS A 91 8.09 21.45 -36.82
CA LYS A 91 9.03 22.51 -36.38
C LYS A 91 8.41 23.37 -35.25
N ALA A 92 7.13 23.77 -35.39
CA ALA A 92 6.42 24.53 -34.37
C ALA A 92 6.19 23.70 -33.08
N LYS A 93 5.90 22.37 -33.21
CA LYS A 93 5.77 21.44 -32.06
C LYS A 93 7.09 21.34 -31.31
N VAL A 94 8.22 21.13 -31.99
CA VAL A 94 9.56 21.03 -31.38
C VAL A 94 9.90 22.30 -30.60
N ARG A 95 9.73 23.48 -31.20
CA ARG A 95 9.99 24.77 -30.53
C ARG A 95 9.14 24.96 -29.28
N ARG A 96 7.87 24.55 -29.30
CA ARG A 96 6.97 24.63 -28.14
C ARG A 96 7.40 23.67 -27.03
N VAL A 97 7.67 22.39 -27.33
CA VAL A 97 8.01 21.39 -26.32
C VAL A 97 9.39 21.62 -25.73
N ARG A 98 10.33 22.18 -26.50
CA ARG A 98 11.67 22.57 -26.03
C ARG A 98 11.61 23.56 -24.84
N LYS A 99 10.63 24.48 -24.83
CA LYS A 99 10.42 25.40 -23.72
C LYS A 99 9.68 24.76 -22.54
N SER A 100 8.70 23.89 -22.82
CA SER A 100 7.76 23.42 -21.80
C SER A 100 8.16 22.12 -21.10
N TRP A 101 8.79 21.16 -21.81
CA TRP A 101 9.08 19.85 -21.22
C TRP A 101 10.16 19.85 -20.16
N PRO A 102 11.29 20.54 -20.30
CA PRO A 102 12.31 20.60 -19.25
C PRO A 102 11.75 21.18 -17.93
N GLU A 103 10.94 22.24 -18.01
CA GLU A 103 10.29 22.83 -16.83
C GLU A 103 9.28 21.88 -16.19
N GLN A 104 8.49 21.17 -17.01
CA GLN A 104 7.55 20.16 -16.52
C GLN A 104 8.27 19.01 -15.82
N LEU A 105 9.36 18.52 -16.38
CA LEU A 105 10.16 17.45 -15.78
C LEU A 105 10.77 17.89 -14.44
N ARG A 106 11.38 19.08 -14.36
CA ARG A 106 11.88 19.64 -13.08
C ARG A 106 10.76 19.72 -12.02
N LYS A 107 9.55 20.11 -12.44
CA LYS A 107 8.37 20.10 -11.56
C LYS A 107 8.01 18.68 -11.13
N TYR A 108 8.02 17.70 -12.02
CA TYR A 108 7.70 16.30 -11.67
C TYR A 108 8.77 15.69 -10.76
N GLU A 109 10.04 16.03 -10.95
CA GLU A 109 11.13 15.63 -10.04
C GLU A 109 10.93 16.20 -8.62
N SER A 110 10.61 17.51 -8.52
CA SER A 110 10.31 18.10 -7.22
C SER A 110 9.09 17.50 -6.55
N GLN A 111 8.04 17.20 -7.32
CA GLN A 111 6.85 16.50 -6.82
C GLN A 111 7.16 15.03 -6.40
N GLY A 112 8.04 14.36 -7.13
CA GLY A 112 8.53 13.03 -6.79
C GLY A 112 9.28 12.99 -5.45
N LYS A 113 10.12 14.00 -5.20
CA LYS A 113 10.83 14.17 -3.91
C LYS A 113 9.85 14.36 -2.74
N ILE A 114 8.78 15.15 -2.94
CA ILE A 114 7.74 15.35 -1.92
C ILE A 114 6.94 14.07 -1.68
N LEU A 115 6.66 13.29 -2.73
CA LEU A 115 5.93 12.02 -2.60
C LEU A 115 6.66 11.00 -1.73
N ASP A 116 7.97 10.89 -1.86
CA ASP A 116 8.81 9.99 -1.05
C ASP A 116 8.19 8.58 -0.91
N GLY A 117 7.87 7.95 -2.04
CA GLY A 117 7.23 6.63 -2.10
C GLY A 117 5.72 6.60 -1.81
N ARG A 118 5.11 7.71 -1.38
CA ARG A 118 3.66 7.81 -1.17
C ARG A 118 2.89 7.87 -2.48
N ASN A 119 1.63 7.41 -2.44
CA ASN A 119 0.74 7.43 -3.61
C ASN A 119 0.26 8.84 -3.97
N SER A 120 0.19 9.75 -2.99
CA SER A 120 -0.35 11.10 -3.17
C SER A 120 0.07 12.04 -2.04
N TYR A 121 -0.04 13.34 -2.29
CA TYR A 121 0.01 14.36 -1.25
C TYR A 121 -0.91 15.54 -1.58
N SER A 122 -1.25 16.36 -0.55
CA SER A 122 -1.99 17.61 -0.75
C SER A 122 -1.02 18.75 -1.00
N LYS A 123 -1.34 19.68 -1.95
CA LYS A 123 -0.49 20.86 -2.24
C LYS A 123 -0.50 21.87 -1.10
N THR A 124 -1.51 21.88 -0.27
CA THR A 124 -1.63 22.79 0.89
C THR A 124 -1.02 22.21 2.16
N ASP A 125 -0.85 20.87 2.20
CA ASP A 125 -0.14 20.14 3.25
C ASP A 125 0.62 18.99 2.62
N ASN A 126 1.89 19.20 2.33
CA ASN A 126 2.74 18.24 1.63
C ASN A 126 2.96 16.93 2.40
N ASP A 127 2.74 16.94 3.71
CA ASP A 127 2.86 15.76 4.57
C ASP A 127 1.60 14.90 4.57
N ALA A 128 0.44 15.48 4.28
CA ALA A 128 -0.83 14.77 4.28
C ALA A 128 -1.00 13.89 3.04
N THR A 129 -1.38 12.62 3.25
CA THR A 129 -1.67 11.66 2.18
C THR A 129 -3.18 11.49 2.01
N PHE A 130 -3.64 11.34 0.77
CA PHE A 130 -5.06 11.11 0.51
C PHE A 130 -5.47 9.69 0.88
N MET A 131 -6.42 9.56 1.79
CA MET A 131 -6.92 8.29 2.29
C MET A 131 -8.43 8.33 2.56
N ARG A 132 -9.06 7.16 2.60
CA ARG A 132 -10.46 7.06 3.06
C ARG A 132 -10.51 7.22 4.57
N MET A 133 -11.34 8.14 5.04
CA MET A 133 -11.61 8.27 6.47
C MET A 133 -12.51 7.14 6.96
N LYS A 134 -12.41 6.75 8.23
CA LYS A 134 -13.30 5.75 8.85
C LYS A 134 -14.74 6.29 8.92
N GLU A 135 -14.88 7.57 9.21
CA GLU A 135 -16.15 8.28 9.28
C GLU A 135 -16.45 8.97 7.94
N ASP A 136 -17.00 8.22 7.01
CA ASP A 136 -17.55 8.75 5.77
C ASP A 136 -19.07 8.82 5.90
N HIS A 137 -19.57 9.93 6.45
CA HIS A 137 -21.01 10.16 6.66
C HIS A 137 -21.81 10.11 5.34
N MET A 138 -21.17 10.49 4.23
CA MET A 138 -21.80 10.48 2.91
C MET A 138 -21.74 9.12 2.22
N ARG A 139 -20.94 8.17 2.75
CA ARG A 139 -20.70 6.83 2.18
C ARG A 139 -20.32 6.82 0.70
N ASN A 140 -19.75 7.93 0.22
CA ASN A 140 -19.34 8.10 -1.19
C ASN A 140 -17.90 7.63 -1.46
N GLY A 141 -17.17 7.20 -0.43
CA GLY A 141 -15.79 6.74 -0.51
C GLY A 141 -14.80 7.84 -0.87
N GLN A 142 -15.14 9.11 -0.62
CA GLN A 142 -14.30 10.25 -0.91
C GLN A 142 -12.96 10.14 -0.18
N LEU A 143 -11.90 10.39 -0.91
CA LEU A 143 -10.55 10.50 -0.35
C LEU A 143 -10.36 11.90 0.21
N LYS A 144 -9.79 11.96 1.42
CA LYS A 144 -9.43 13.21 2.10
C LYS A 144 -7.95 13.20 2.47
N PRO A 145 -7.28 14.36 2.46
CA PRO A 145 -5.92 14.46 2.98
C PRO A 145 -5.90 14.16 4.48
N GLY A 146 -4.94 13.38 4.93
CA GLY A 146 -4.89 13.01 6.34
C GLY A 146 -3.66 12.22 6.72
N TYR A 147 -3.65 11.82 7.99
CA TYR A 147 -2.62 11.08 8.67
C TYR A 147 -3.21 9.80 9.27
N ASN A 148 -2.36 8.82 9.51
CA ASN A 148 -2.72 7.55 10.13
C ASN A 148 -1.96 7.36 11.45
N PRO A 149 -2.41 7.97 12.56
CA PRO A 149 -1.86 7.69 13.88
C PRO A 149 -2.12 6.25 14.29
N GLN A 150 -1.11 5.65 14.89
CA GLN A 150 -1.17 4.34 15.56
C GLN A 150 -1.00 4.56 17.06
N ILE A 151 -1.84 3.93 17.87
CA ILE A 151 -1.84 4.09 19.32
C ILE A 151 -1.85 2.71 19.95
N SER A 152 -0.92 2.46 20.88
CA SER A 152 -0.93 1.29 21.75
C SER A 152 -1.40 1.68 23.15
N THR A 153 -2.33 0.91 23.70
CA THR A 153 -2.89 1.12 25.03
C THR A 153 -2.83 -0.14 25.87
N ASN A 154 -2.82 0.03 27.18
CA ASN A 154 -3.05 -1.03 28.15
C ASN A 154 -3.90 -0.46 29.29
N ARG A 155 -5.03 -1.11 29.59
CA ARG A 155 -6.00 -0.65 30.61
C ARG A 155 -6.36 0.83 30.45
N GLN A 156 -6.59 1.24 29.19
CA GLN A 156 -6.93 2.60 28.79
C GLN A 156 -5.81 3.66 28.95
N PHE A 157 -4.60 3.27 29.38
CA PHE A 157 -3.44 4.16 29.35
C PHE A 157 -2.71 4.05 28.02
N ILE A 158 -2.32 5.18 27.45
CA ILE A 158 -1.52 5.22 26.22
C ILE A 158 -0.09 4.85 26.56
N LEU A 159 0.41 3.78 25.94
CA LEU A 159 1.79 3.33 26.06
C LEU A 159 2.67 3.90 24.95
N ASN A 160 2.16 3.93 23.74
CA ASN A 160 2.92 4.32 22.56
C ASN A 160 2.02 4.98 21.53
N TYR A 161 2.57 5.93 20.78
CA TYR A 161 1.90 6.47 19.60
C TYR A 161 2.92 6.74 18.49
N THR A 162 2.49 6.59 17.26
CA THR A 162 3.25 6.95 16.05
C THR A 162 2.32 7.52 15.01
N ILE A 163 2.84 8.40 14.14
CA ILE A 163 2.04 9.05 13.11
C ILE A 163 2.64 8.69 11.76
N HIS A 164 1.80 8.12 10.89
CA HIS A 164 2.20 7.63 9.59
C HIS A 164 1.47 8.37 8.46
N GLN A 165 2.14 8.47 7.32
CA GLN A 165 1.61 9.08 6.10
C GLN A 165 1.00 8.04 5.15
N CYS A 166 0.98 6.76 5.51
CA CYS A 166 0.39 5.68 4.72
C CYS A 166 -1.07 5.42 5.11
N ALA A 167 -1.89 5.08 4.12
CA ALA A 167 -3.32 4.84 4.33
C ALA A 167 -3.65 3.49 4.98
N GLY A 168 -2.72 2.52 4.94
CA GLY A 168 -2.90 1.16 5.46
C GLY A 168 -2.19 0.95 6.79
N ASP A 169 -2.78 0.15 7.67
CA ASP A 169 -2.22 -0.15 8.98
C ASP A 169 -1.16 -1.27 8.92
N THR A 170 -1.18 -2.07 7.85
CA THR A 170 -0.30 -3.25 7.70
C THR A 170 1.18 -2.88 7.71
N SER A 171 1.56 -1.78 7.05
CA SER A 171 2.96 -1.35 6.94
C SER A 171 3.46 -0.55 8.16
N THR A 172 2.56 -0.17 9.07
CA THR A 172 2.91 0.66 10.23
C THR A 172 3.40 -0.13 11.43
N TYR A 173 3.04 -1.41 11.52
CA TYR A 173 3.26 -2.24 12.71
C TYR A 173 4.74 -2.34 13.12
N PRO A 174 5.70 -2.66 12.23
CA PRO A 174 7.10 -2.73 12.61
C PRO A 174 7.61 -1.41 13.19
N LEU A 175 7.37 -0.30 12.49
CA LEU A 175 7.82 1.03 12.92
C LEU A 175 7.19 1.45 14.27
N HIS A 176 5.94 1.06 14.49
CA HIS A 176 5.24 1.34 15.75
C HIS A 176 5.83 0.55 16.92
N MET A 177 6.18 -0.73 16.70
CA MET A 177 6.83 -1.57 17.72
C MET A 177 8.29 -1.14 17.97
N ASP A 178 9.03 -0.72 16.93
CA ASP A 178 10.38 -0.16 17.08
C ASP A 178 10.36 1.12 17.91
N ASN A 179 9.34 1.96 17.73
CA ASN A 179 9.16 3.15 18.58
C ASN A 179 8.86 2.77 20.03
N PHE A 180 8.05 1.74 20.28
CA PHE A 180 7.80 1.20 21.61
C PHE A 180 9.12 0.74 22.26
N HIS A 181 9.92 -0.03 21.54
CA HIS A 181 11.23 -0.48 22.00
C HIS A 181 12.17 0.71 22.31
N SER A 182 12.17 1.73 21.47
CA SER A 182 12.98 2.94 21.68
C SER A 182 12.59 3.70 22.95
N LEU A 183 11.31 3.69 23.32
CA LEU A 183 10.80 4.37 24.52
C LEU A 183 11.11 3.60 25.82
N TYR A 184 11.05 2.26 25.77
CA TYR A 184 11.06 1.44 26.98
C TYR A 184 12.24 0.47 27.08
N GLY A 185 13.11 0.39 26.06
CA GLY A 185 14.24 -0.55 26.00
C GLY A 185 13.83 -2.03 25.82
N ARG A 186 12.51 -2.30 25.63
CA ARG A 186 11.95 -3.65 25.44
C ARG A 186 10.73 -3.60 24.53
N TYR A 187 10.41 -4.73 23.90
CA TYR A 187 9.13 -4.93 23.24
C TYR A 187 8.04 -5.36 24.25
N PRO A 188 6.74 -5.21 23.94
CA PRO A 188 5.69 -5.81 24.74
C PRO A 188 5.75 -7.34 24.60
N ASP A 189 5.37 -8.07 25.65
CA ASP A 189 5.32 -9.53 25.58
C ASP A 189 4.16 -10.00 24.70
N VAL A 190 3.04 -9.28 24.73
CA VAL A 190 1.83 -9.57 23.98
C VAL A 190 1.37 -8.37 23.16
N SER A 191 1.09 -8.59 21.89
CA SER A 191 0.51 -7.59 20.99
C SER A 191 -0.88 -8.01 20.50
N VAL A 192 -1.89 -7.17 20.77
CA VAL A 192 -3.29 -7.41 20.41
C VAL A 192 -3.74 -6.38 19.38
N CYS A 193 -4.00 -6.82 18.14
CA CYS A 193 -4.35 -5.93 17.05
C CYS A 193 -5.58 -6.43 16.27
N ASP A 194 -6.14 -5.56 15.43
CA ASP A 194 -7.22 -5.95 14.53
C ASP A 194 -6.71 -6.62 13.23
N ALA A 195 -7.65 -6.93 12.34
CA ALA A 195 -7.34 -7.62 11.08
C ALA A 195 -6.54 -6.75 10.08
N GLY A 196 -6.47 -5.44 10.28
CA GLY A 196 -5.67 -4.54 9.46
C GLY A 196 -4.16 -4.81 9.57
N TYR A 197 -3.73 -5.38 10.69
CA TYR A 197 -2.34 -5.73 10.95
C TYR A 197 -1.96 -7.16 10.59
N GLY A 198 -2.93 -8.02 10.28
CA GLY A 198 -2.74 -9.47 10.05
C GLY A 198 -2.04 -9.78 8.73
N SER A 199 -0.74 -9.56 8.64
CA SER A 199 0.11 -9.86 7.47
C SER A 199 1.23 -10.83 7.82
N GLU A 200 1.77 -11.52 6.79
CA GLU A 200 2.93 -12.39 6.96
C GLU A 200 4.13 -11.65 7.57
N GLU A 201 4.39 -10.46 7.08
CA GLU A 201 5.47 -9.60 7.52
C GLU A 201 5.36 -9.28 9.02
N ASN A 202 4.18 -8.86 9.47
CA ASN A 202 3.94 -8.46 10.86
C ASN A 202 4.03 -9.63 11.83
N TYR A 203 3.48 -10.80 11.46
CA TYR A 203 3.64 -12.00 12.29
C TYR A 203 5.09 -12.46 12.39
N LEU A 204 5.84 -12.42 11.30
CA LEU A 204 7.27 -12.78 11.32
C LEU A 204 8.11 -11.74 12.06
N TYR A 205 7.76 -10.46 11.94
CA TYR A 205 8.39 -9.39 12.72
C TYR A 205 8.19 -9.64 14.23
N ALA A 206 6.94 -9.84 14.66
CA ALA A 206 6.62 -10.12 16.05
C ALA A 206 7.35 -11.36 16.57
N PHE A 207 7.35 -12.44 15.79
CA PHE A 207 8.06 -13.67 16.16
C PHE A 207 9.58 -13.45 16.37
N ARG A 208 10.23 -12.67 15.47
CA ARG A 208 11.67 -12.36 15.59
C ARG A 208 12.01 -11.57 16.85
N HIS A 209 11.08 -10.75 17.33
CA HIS A 209 11.27 -9.91 18.50
C HIS A 209 10.67 -10.50 19.79
N GLY A 210 10.25 -11.77 19.75
CA GLY A 210 9.69 -12.46 20.92
C GLY A 210 8.33 -11.93 21.38
N ILE A 211 7.60 -11.22 20.49
CA ILE A 211 6.28 -10.68 20.79
C ILE A 211 5.24 -11.76 20.49
N GLU A 212 4.45 -12.15 21.48
CA GLU A 212 3.32 -13.02 21.27
C GLU A 212 2.15 -12.25 20.62
N THR A 213 1.57 -12.82 19.56
CA THR A 213 0.54 -12.11 18.79
C THR A 213 -0.85 -12.68 19.06
N PHE A 214 -1.82 -11.77 19.25
CA PHE A 214 -3.26 -12.02 19.16
C PHE A 214 -3.84 -11.08 18.11
N ILE A 215 -3.33 -11.21 16.89
CA ILE A 215 -3.68 -10.35 15.76
C ILE A 215 -4.69 -11.08 14.89
N LYS A 216 -5.88 -10.50 14.71
CA LYS A 216 -6.85 -11.03 13.76
C LYS A 216 -6.29 -10.91 12.34
N TYR A 217 -6.72 -11.81 11.46
CA TYR A 217 -6.40 -11.75 10.04
C TYR A 217 -7.67 -11.56 9.20
N ASN A 218 -7.50 -11.16 7.97
CA ASN A 218 -8.61 -10.99 7.03
C ASN A 218 -9.44 -12.27 6.93
N ASN A 219 -10.76 -12.14 7.04
CA ASN A 219 -11.75 -13.21 7.07
C ASN A 219 -11.83 -14.06 8.35
N PHE A 220 -11.06 -13.79 9.42
CA PHE A 220 -11.12 -14.53 10.67
C PHE A 220 -12.56 -14.78 11.16
N HIS A 221 -13.41 -13.76 11.21
CA HIS A 221 -14.82 -13.91 11.62
C HIS A 221 -15.68 -14.63 10.57
N LYS A 222 -15.35 -14.48 9.27
CA LYS A 222 -16.10 -15.16 8.20
C LYS A 222 -15.80 -16.64 8.17
N GLU A 223 -14.58 -17.05 8.43
CA GLU A 223 -14.13 -18.44 8.46
C GLU A 223 -14.80 -19.26 9.57
N GLN A 224 -15.33 -18.62 10.61
CA GLN A 224 -16.07 -19.27 11.67
C GLN A 224 -17.53 -19.57 11.29
N LYS A 225 -18.05 -18.90 10.25
CA LYS A 225 -19.43 -19.09 9.79
C LYS A 225 -19.56 -20.37 8.96
N ARG A 226 -20.63 -21.14 9.18
CA ARG A 226 -20.94 -22.38 8.46
C ARG A 226 -20.96 -22.17 6.94
N ASN A 227 -21.56 -21.08 6.46
CA ASN A 227 -21.63 -20.77 5.03
C ASN A 227 -20.26 -20.61 4.39
N PHE A 228 -19.30 -20.01 5.08
CA PHE A 228 -17.93 -19.86 4.57
C PHE A 228 -17.21 -21.21 4.55
N ARG A 229 -17.29 -21.97 5.63
CA ARG A 229 -16.63 -23.27 5.73
C ARG A 229 -17.15 -24.30 4.75
N ASN A 230 -18.46 -24.26 4.46
CA ASN A 230 -19.13 -25.22 3.59
C ASN A 230 -19.13 -24.80 2.11
N ASP A 231 -18.59 -23.63 1.76
CA ASP A 231 -18.51 -23.19 0.36
C ASP A 231 -17.31 -23.85 -0.34
N PRO A 232 -17.52 -24.84 -1.21
CA PRO A 232 -16.44 -25.54 -1.89
C PRO A 232 -15.76 -24.71 -2.97
N PHE A 233 -16.35 -23.55 -3.34
CA PHE A 233 -15.83 -22.68 -4.39
C PHE A 233 -14.89 -21.61 -3.88
N LEU A 234 -14.78 -21.40 -2.56
CA LEU A 234 -13.79 -20.53 -1.98
C LEU A 234 -12.40 -21.17 -2.08
N SER A 235 -11.43 -20.46 -2.62
CA SER A 235 -10.06 -20.97 -2.74
C SER A 235 -9.41 -21.32 -1.41
N ALA A 236 -9.85 -20.69 -0.32
CA ALA A 236 -9.41 -21.04 1.03
C ALA A 236 -9.81 -22.45 1.48
N ASN A 237 -10.90 -22.98 0.91
CA ASN A 237 -11.44 -24.30 1.23
C ASN A 237 -10.98 -25.41 0.27
N PHE A 238 -10.12 -25.08 -0.69
CA PHE A 238 -9.58 -26.08 -1.59
C PHE A 238 -8.66 -27.03 -0.83
N TYR A 239 -8.82 -28.33 -1.10
CA TYR A 239 -7.95 -29.33 -0.53
C TYR A 239 -6.53 -29.18 -1.07
N TYR A 240 -5.57 -29.15 -0.15
CA TYR A 240 -4.16 -29.09 -0.45
C TYR A 240 -3.46 -30.26 0.22
N ASN A 241 -2.75 -31.06 -0.56
CA ASN A 241 -1.91 -32.15 -0.09
C ASN A 241 -0.46 -31.66 0.01
N GLU A 242 0.08 -31.62 1.22
CA GLU A 242 1.45 -31.13 1.47
C GLU A 242 2.51 -32.10 0.92
N GLU A 243 2.29 -33.42 0.98
CA GLU A 243 3.26 -34.43 0.55
C GLU A 243 3.52 -34.34 -0.97
N THR A 244 2.45 -34.16 -1.74
CA THR A 244 2.52 -34.09 -3.21
C THR A 244 2.56 -32.69 -3.75
N ASP A 245 2.56 -31.67 -2.87
CA ASP A 245 2.39 -30.27 -3.24
C ASP A 245 1.26 -30.07 -4.27
N GLY A 246 0.13 -30.69 -3.98
CA GLY A 246 -1.02 -30.76 -4.88
C GLY A 246 -2.23 -30.04 -4.35
N MET A 247 -2.75 -29.07 -5.13
CA MET A 247 -4.04 -28.46 -4.85
C MET A 247 -5.12 -29.10 -5.72
N TYR A 248 -6.33 -29.26 -5.17
CA TYR A 248 -7.44 -29.89 -5.85
C TYR A 248 -8.61 -28.92 -6.01
N CYS A 249 -9.17 -28.87 -7.22
CA CYS A 249 -10.35 -28.06 -7.50
C CYS A 249 -11.63 -28.69 -6.92
N PRO A 250 -12.79 -27.99 -6.88
CA PRO A 250 -14.04 -28.55 -6.38
C PRO A 250 -14.56 -29.79 -7.12
N MET A 251 -14.06 -30.08 -8.32
CA MET A 251 -14.32 -31.32 -9.07
C MET A 251 -13.37 -32.46 -8.67
N GLY A 252 -12.49 -32.29 -7.69
CA GLY A 252 -11.50 -33.29 -7.31
C GLY A 252 -10.31 -33.43 -8.26
N GLN A 253 -10.18 -32.55 -9.27
CA GLN A 253 -9.07 -32.60 -10.19
C GLN A 253 -7.84 -31.91 -9.59
N ARG A 254 -6.67 -32.56 -9.70
CA ARG A 254 -5.39 -31.96 -9.31
C ARG A 254 -5.08 -30.76 -10.19
N MET A 255 -4.74 -29.66 -9.58
CA MET A 255 -4.31 -28.43 -10.25
C MET A 255 -2.81 -28.49 -10.54
N GLU A 256 -2.40 -27.95 -11.67
CA GLU A 256 -1.00 -27.85 -12.07
C GLU A 256 -0.32 -26.74 -11.28
N ARG A 257 0.81 -27.03 -10.64
CA ARG A 257 1.65 -26.02 -10.05
C ARG A 257 2.37 -25.22 -11.12
N LEU A 258 2.21 -23.92 -11.08
CA LEU A 258 2.96 -22.96 -11.90
C LEU A 258 4.18 -22.47 -11.13
N SER A 259 5.02 -21.66 -11.80
CA SER A 259 6.12 -20.95 -11.13
C SER A 259 5.60 -20.05 -10.01
N ASP A 260 6.35 -19.99 -8.91
CA ASP A 260 6.04 -19.11 -7.81
C ASP A 260 6.17 -17.63 -8.24
N ALA A 261 5.26 -16.79 -7.72
CA ALA A 261 5.34 -15.36 -7.88
C ALA A 261 5.97 -14.74 -6.62
N ARG A 262 6.89 -13.80 -6.82
CA ARG A 262 7.40 -12.96 -5.73
C ARG A 262 6.63 -11.65 -5.69
N ARG A 263 6.17 -11.27 -4.53
CA ARG A 263 5.51 -9.99 -4.27
C ARG A 263 6.32 -9.24 -3.20
N ILE A 264 6.65 -8.01 -3.48
CA ILE A 264 7.33 -7.11 -2.53
C ILE A 264 6.27 -6.22 -1.90
N THR A 265 6.26 -6.11 -0.57
CA THR A 265 5.40 -5.19 0.19
C THR A 265 5.97 -3.77 0.15
N ASP A 266 5.20 -2.79 0.59
CA ASP A 266 5.64 -1.38 0.67
C ASP A 266 6.88 -1.20 1.57
N ASN A 267 7.08 -2.10 2.54
CA ASN A 267 8.27 -2.12 3.43
C ASN A 267 9.45 -2.94 2.86
N GLY A 268 9.37 -3.41 1.62
CA GLY A 268 10.43 -4.22 1.00
C GLY A 268 10.43 -5.69 1.38
N PHE A 269 9.45 -6.18 2.15
CA PHE A 269 9.34 -7.60 2.50
C PHE A 269 8.92 -8.45 1.31
N VAL A 270 9.66 -9.55 1.06
CA VAL A 270 9.43 -10.45 -0.07
C VAL A 270 8.51 -11.60 0.34
N GLN A 271 7.33 -11.65 -0.27
CA GLN A 271 6.37 -12.75 -0.13
C GLN A 271 6.51 -13.73 -1.30
N THR A 272 6.50 -15.03 -1.00
CA THR A 272 6.42 -16.08 -2.01
C THR A 272 4.98 -16.56 -2.13
N ILE A 273 4.44 -16.52 -3.34
CA ILE A 273 3.06 -16.90 -3.63
C ILE A 273 3.09 -18.05 -4.63
N SER A 274 2.69 -19.24 -4.19
CA SER A 274 2.53 -20.40 -5.05
C SER A 274 1.25 -20.28 -5.87
N ARG A 275 1.33 -20.60 -7.15
CA ARG A 275 0.22 -20.52 -8.10
C ARG A 275 -0.15 -21.90 -8.62
N TYR A 276 -1.44 -22.21 -8.57
CA TYR A 276 -1.99 -23.47 -9.05
C TYR A 276 -3.05 -23.22 -10.11
N ARG A 277 -2.90 -23.84 -11.28
CA ARG A 277 -3.83 -23.73 -12.41
C ARG A 277 -4.69 -24.96 -12.51
N ALA A 278 -6.02 -24.78 -12.52
CA ALA A 278 -6.95 -25.86 -12.80
C ALA A 278 -6.78 -26.32 -14.26
N ARG A 279 -7.11 -27.59 -14.50
CA ARG A 279 -7.19 -28.16 -15.86
C ARG A 279 -8.65 -28.39 -16.22
N ASN A 280 -8.96 -28.38 -17.52
CA ASN A 280 -10.28 -28.75 -18.03
C ASN A 280 -11.46 -27.95 -17.47
N CYS A 281 -11.29 -26.65 -17.19
CA CYS A 281 -12.41 -25.79 -16.82
C CYS A 281 -13.38 -25.55 -17.98
N LYS A 282 -12.92 -25.72 -19.24
CA LYS A 282 -13.77 -25.67 -20.42
C LYS A 282 -14.64 -26.92 -20.44
N GLY A 283 -15.98 -26.76 -20.38
CA GLY A 283 -16.93 -27.88 -20.29
C GLY A 283 -17.17 -28.39 -18.88
N CYS A 284 -16.55 -27.84 -17.84
CA CYS A 284 -16.79 -28.22 -16.46
C CYS A 284 -18.21 -27.81 -16.01
N PRO A 285 -19.04 -28.74 -15.48
CA PRO A 285 -20.42 -28.44 -15.07
C PRO A 285 -20.49 -27.46 -13.88
N LEU A 286 -19.43 -27.37 -13.08
CA LEU A 286 -19.36 -26.46 -11.94
C LEU A 286 -18.78 -25.08 -12.30
N ARG A 287 -18.39 -24.85 -13.56
CA ARG A 287 -17.67 -23.62 -13.97
C ARG A 287 -18.40 -22.34 -13.56
N CYS A 288 -19.69 -22.24 -13.87
CA CYS A 288 -20.49 -21.03 -13.60
C CYS A 288 -20.53 -20.65 -12.11
N ARG A 289 -20.47 -21.66 -11.22
CA ARG A 289 -20.44 -21.47 -9.76
C ARG A 289 -19.02 -21.27 -9.25
N CYS A 290 -18.02 -21.84 -9.92
CA CYS A 290 -16.64 -21.88 -9.47
C CYS A 290 -15.90 -20.57 -9.77
N HIS A 291 -15.97 -20.04 -10.99
CA HIS A 291 -15.31 -18.79 -11.38
C HIS A 291 -15.90 -18.19 -12.66
N ARG A 292 -15.69 -16.88 -12.84
CA ARG A 292 -16.18 -16.11 -14.01
C ARG A 292 -15.12 -15.85 -15.09
N SER A 293 -13.87 -16.31 -14.86
CA SER A 293 -12.78 -16.10 -15.84
C SER A 293 -13.06 -16.84 -17.14
N ARG A 294 -12.64 -16.29 -18.28
CA ARG A 294 -12.69 -16.95 -19.58
C ARG A 294 -11.66 -18.08 -19.72
N SER A 295 -10.56 -17.99 -18.98
CA SER A 295 -9.46 -18.96 -18.94
C SER A 295 -9.64 -19.98 -17.81
N GLU A 296 -8.67 -20.87 -17.65
CA GLU A 296 -8.56 -21.80 -16.53
C GLU A 296 -8.43 -21.03 -15.19
N ARG A 297 -9.01 -21.59 -14.13
CA ARG A 297 -8.92 -20.96 -12.80
C ARG A 297 -7.52 -21.08 -12.25
N ILE A 298 -6.94 -19.93 -11.85
CA ILE A 298 -5.67 -19.87 -11.12
C ILE A 298 -5.95 -19.50 -9.66
N VAL A 299 -5.40 -20.29 -8.74
CA VAL A 299 -5.43 -20.04 -7.29
C VAL A 299 -4.04 -19.65 -6.83
N GLN A 300 -3.97 -18.59 -6.04
CA GLN A 300 -2.73 -18.09 -5.45
C GLN A 300 -2.74 -18.36 -3.95
N VAL A 301 -1.69 -18.97 -3.42
CA VAL A 301 -1.58 -19.34 -2.01
C VAL A 301 -0.23 -18.92 -1.48
N ASN A 302 -0.25 -18.23 -0.35
CA ASN A 302 0.93 -18.05 0.48
C ASN A 302 0.91 -19.11 1.58
N HIS A 303 1.65 -20.20 1.40
CA HIS A 303 1.65 -21.34 2.33
C HIS A 303 2.19 -20.97 3.72
N ARG A 304 3.19 -20.08 3.79
CA ARG A 304 3.74 -19.61 5.07
C ARG A 304 2.68 -18.85 5.86
N LEU A 305 2.01 -17.89 5.20
CA LEU A 305 0.93 -17.13 5.84
C LEU A 305 -0.24 -18.05 6.23
N ARG A 306 -0.54 -19.09 5.44
CA ARG A 306 -1.58 -20.09 5.77
C ARG A 306 -1.27 -20.79 7.08
N LYS A 307 -0.04 -21.32 7.24
CA LYS A 307 0.40 -21.98 8.49
C LYS A 307 0.38 -21.04 9.68
N ILE A 308 0.80 -19.77 9.49
CA ILE A 308 0.72 -18.76 10.54
C ILE A 308 -0.73 -18.50 10.94
N LYS A 309 -1.65 -18.33 9.98
CA LYS A 309 -3.08 -18.15 10.26
C LYS A 309 -3.72 -19.31 11.00
N GLU A 310 -3.30 -20.54 10.74
CA GLU A 310 -3.78 -21.71 11.46
C GLU A 310 -3.40 -21.64 12.93
N ARG A 311 -2.14 -21.35 13.26
CA ARG A 311 -1.66 -21.14 14.64
C ARG A 311 -2.34 -19.95 15.32
N GLU A 312 -2.46 -18.83 14.62
CA GLU A 312 -3.15 -17.65 15.15
C GLU A 312 -4.64 -17.91 15.40
N ARG A 313 -5.29 -18.72 14.58
CA ARG A 313 -6.69 -19.12 14.80
C ARG A 313 -6.85 -19.90 16.11
N GLU A 314 -5.98 -20.86 16.37
CA GLU A 314 -5.99 -21.63 17.60
C GLU A 314 -5.81 -20.71 18.81
N LYS A 315 -4.82 -19.82 18.78
CA LYS A 315 -4.61 -18.83 19.84
C LYS A 315 -5.80 -17.89 20.04
N LEU A 316 -6.32 -17.34 18.96
CA LEU A 316 -7.45 -16.40 19.03
C LEU A 316 -8.74 -17.07 19.52
N LEU A 317 -8.90 -18.37 19.39
CA LEU A 317 -10.06 -19.15 19.87
C LEU A 317 -9.86 -19.74 21.25
N SER A 318 -8.65 -19.70 21.83
CA SER A 318 -8.39 -20.10 23.21
C SER A 318 -9.06 -19.15 24.22
N ASP A 319 -9.16 -19.55 25.47
CA ASP A 319 -9.72 -18.73 26.56
C ASP A 319 -8.95 -17.43 26.72
N GLU A 320 -7.64 -17.48 26.60
CA GLU A 320 -6.78 -16.31 26.65
C GLU A 320 -7.02 -15.38 25.45
N GLY A 321 -7.11 -15.93 24.25
CA GLY A 321 -7.44 -15.19 23.03
C GLY A 321 -8.83 -14.53 23.08
N LEU A 322 -9.81 -15.22 23.68
CA LEU A 322 -11.14 -14.66 23.93
C LEU A 322 -11.07 -13.47 24.89
N LYS A 323 -10.29 -13.59 25.97
CA LYS A 323 -10.07 -12.53 26.96
C LYS A 323 -9.47 -11.29 26.28
N TYR A 324 -8.35 -11.40 25.55
CA TYR A 324 -7.73 -10.26 24.88
C TYR A 324 -8.64 -9.64 23.80
N ARG A 325 -9.38 -10.45 23.07
CA ARG A 325 -10.33 -9.97 22.06
C ARG A 325 -11.49 -9.19 22.65
N SER A 326 -11.96 -9.57 23.85
CA SER A 326 -13.04 -8.88 24.56
C SER A 326 -12.58 -7.59 25.22
N GLN A 327 -11.34 -7.54 25.72
CA GLN A 327 -10.77 -6.36 26.38
C GLN A 327 -10.34 -5.28 25.38
N ARG A 328 -9.82 -5.68 24.20
CA ARG A 328 -9.30 -4.74 23.20
C ARG A 328 -10.24 -3.57 22.85
N PRO A 329 -11.55 -3.74 22.61
CA PRO A 329 -12.42 -2.61 22.29
C PRO A 329 -12.44 -1.55 23.37
N GLN A 330 -12.51 -1.94 24.63
CA GLN A 330 -12.53 -1.03 25.78
C GLN A 330 -11.21 -0.28 25.93
N ASP A 331 -10.09 -0.96 25.73
CA ASP A 331 -8.76 -0.36 25.83
C ASP A 331 -8.50 0.68 24.73
N VAL A 332 -8.99 0.41 23.52
CA VAL A 332 -8.78 1.27 22.34
C VAL A 332 -9.81 2.41 22.25
N GLU A 333 -11.00 2.26 22.86
CA GLU A 333 -12.09 3.23 22.77
C GLU A 333 -11.72 4.58 23.41
N ALA A 334 -10.90 4.57 24.44
CA ALA A 334 -10.35 5.79 25.07
C ALA A 334 -9.52 6.63 24.06
N SER A 335 -8.85 5.99 23.11
CA SER A 335 -8.09 6.68 22.06
C SER A 335 -8.99 7.23 20.95
N ARG A 336 -10.16 6.62 20.72
CA ARG A 336 -11.13 7.05 19.68
C ARG A 336 -11.92 8.29 20.13
N THR A 337 -12.37 8.34 21.37
CA THR A 337 -13.12 9.49 21.89
C THR A 337 -12.33 10.78 21.87
N THR A 338 -11.02 10.72 22.02
CA THR A 338 -10.15 11.89 21.92
C THR A 338 -9.90 12.34 20.48
N SER A 339 -10.03 11.46 19.48
CA SER A 339 -9.85 11.82 18.07
C SER A 339 -11.13 12.40 17.44
N THR A 340 -12.31 12.10 17.99
CA THR A 340 -13.61 12.59 17.51
C THR A 340 -14.04 13.92 18.12
N SER A 341 -13.37 14.38 19.19
CA SER A 341 -13.66 15.68 19.76
C SER A 341 -13.19 16.79 18.86
N ARG A 342 -14.08 17.23 17.98
CA ARG A 342 -14.07 18.49 17.22
C ARG A 342 -12.76 18.84 16.53
N GLY A 343 -12.67 18.45 15.25
CA GLY A 343 -11.90 19.18 14.23
C GLY A 343 -10.57 19.76 14.68
N SER A 344 -9.65 18.91 15.13
CA SER A 344 -8.27 19.36 15.34
C SER A 344 -7.69 19.73 13.98
N ILE A 345 -7.64 21.02 13.71
CA ILE A 345 -7.12 21.58 12.47
C ILE A 345 -5.59 21.51 12.56
N PHE A 346 -4.98 20.48 11.93
CA PHE A 346 -3.54 20.34 11.89
C PHE A 346 -3.02 20.48 10.46
N VAL A 347 -2.02 21.31 10.29
CA VAL A 347 -1.25 21.46 9.07
C VAL A 347 0.19 21.02 9.34
N GLY A 348 0.63 20.01 8.61
CA GLY A 348 2.00 19.49 8.67
C GLY A 348 2.25 18.48 9.80
N LEU A 349 3.01 17.45 9.44
CA LEU A 349 3.37 16.34 10.35
C LEU A 349 4.07 16.80 11.63
N ARG A 350 4.90 17.85 11.55
CA ARG A 350 5.61 18.39 12.70
C ARG A 350 4.67 18.96 13.75
N ARG A 351 3.64 19.69 13.33
CA ARG A 351 2.62 20.25 14.26
C ARG A 351 1.77 19.15 14.86
N LEU A 352 1.41 18.14 14.08
CA LEU A 352 0.68 16.97 14.57
C LEU A 352 1.46 16.20 15.64
N LYS A 353 2.77 15.98 15.44
CA LYS A 353 3.65 15.34 16.44
C LYS A 353 3.73 16.12 17.74
N LEU A 354 3.86 17.45 17.68
CA LEU A 354 3.89 18.31 18.86
C LEU A 354 2.57 18.29 19.63
N SER A 355 1.45 18.34 18.92
CA SER A 355 0.11 18.26 19.53
C SER A 355 -0.15 16.90 20.17
N SER A 356 0.23 15.80 19.49
CA SER A 356 0.02 14.44 20.01
C SER A 356 0.90 14.14 21.24
N ALA A 357 2.02 14.81 21.42
CA ALA A 357 2.82 14.70 22.66
C ALA A 357 2.06 15.18 23.90
N CYS A 358 1.09 16.09 23.74
CA CYS A 358 0.24 16.59 24.82
C CYS A 358 -0.99 15.71 25.10
N TRP A 359 -1.33 14.78 24.20
CA TRP A 359 -2.50 13.91 24.35
C TRP A 359 -2.47 12.99 25.59
N PRO A 360 -1.36 12.34 25.94
CA PRO A 360 -1.30 11.53 27.14
C PRO A 360 -1.64 12.29 28.40
N LEU A 361 -1.20 13.54 28.50
CA LEU A 361 -1.50 14.43 29.65
C LEU A 361 -2.98 14.82 29.69
N HIS A 362 -3.61 15.04 28.54
CA HIS A 362 -5.02 15.43 28.48
C HIS A 362 -5.97 14.28 28.88
N ILE A 363 -5.62 13.03 28.52
CA ILE A 363 -6.39 11.83 28.90
C ILE A 363 -6.24 11.53 30.40
N ILE A 364 -5.03 11.76 30.96
CA ILE A 364 -4.78 11.58 32.42
C ILE A 364 -5.53 12.64 33.25
N LEU A 365 -5.70 13.84 32.69
CA LEU A 365 -6.38 14.95 33.41
C LEU A 365 -7.92 14.92 33.25
N GLN A 366 -8.48 14.13 32.35
CA GLN A 366 -9.94 13.96 32.17
C GLN A 366 -10.51 12.76 32.95
N LYS A 367 -9.67 11.98 33.61
CA LYS A 367 -10.07 10.93 34.58
C LYS A 367 -9.76 11.34 36.02
#